data_cf007d97a6cc2f648c8e081cc32383e5
#
_entry.id   cf007d97a6cc2f648c8e081cc32383e5
#
_cell.length_a   1.000
_cell.length_b   1.000
_cell.length_c   1.000
_cell.angle_alpha   90.00
_cell.angle_beta   90.00
_cell.angle_gamma   90.00
#
_symmetry.space_group_name_H-M   'P 1'
#
loop_
_entity.id
_entity.type
_entity.pdbx_description
1 polymer ?
#
loop_
_entity_poly.entity_id
_entity_poly.type
_entity_poly.pdbx_seq_one_letter_code
_entity_poly.pdbx_strand_id
1 'polypeptide(L)'
;MKIVILGAGQVGSSVAESLVSEANDITVVDIDGTRLRNLQDRLDLRTVIGSAAHPSVLVEAGIQDCDMMIAVTQSDETNLVACKLAQQLFNVPTRIVRLRATDYLSNERVLGPDCFDVDLAICPEQILTDYIVKLIEFPEALQVLEFAHGKASLVAVRAFQGGPLVGHPLKDLRKHIPSVDTRIAAIFRGDSPILPEGDTVVQAGDEVFCLAATEDIRQVMHELRRMDKAVGRVMIAGGGNIGLRLARAIERAYTVKVIEYDKRRCEILSTRLDRALVLQGDVTDEGLLEAENVSDMDLFVAVTNDDENNIMSCLLAKRMGARRVVALINRRSYVDLLQAGQIDIAISPAQATIGTLLAHVRRGHITQVHSLRRGVAEALEAVVHGDRDSCRCVGRKIEEIDLPKGAAIAAIVRGNKVIMAHHNTVVQAEDHVIVFVTDKKLLPKVEKLFEVSVGFV
;
A
#
# COMPACT_ATOMS: atom_id res chain seq x y z
N MET A 1 9.56 7.41 -19.88
CA MET A 1 10.49 6.27 -19.67
C MET A 1 10.04 5.09 -20.51
N LYS A 2 11.00 4.27 -20.97
CA LYS A 2 10.71 2.98 -21.62
C LYS A 2 10.73 1.87 -20.56
N ILE A 3 9.61 1.19 -20.37
CA ILE A 3 9.43 0.21 -19.30
C ILE A 3 9.02 -1.14 -19.90
N VAL A 4 9.72 -2.21 -19.53
CA VAL A 4 9.35 -3.58 -19.91
C VAL A 4 8.80 -4.30 -18.69
N ILE A 5 7.54 -4.75 -18.76
CA ILE A 5 6.86 -5.50 -17.72
C ILE A 5 6.76 -6.96 -18.13
N LEU A 6 7.30 -7.85 -17.30
CA LEU A 6 7.29 -9.30 -17.53
C LEU A 6 6.21 -9.95 -16.66
N GLY A 7 5.12 -10.38 -17.28
CA GLY A 7 3.93 -10.96 -16.66
C GLY A 7 2.71 -10.05 -16.78
N ALA A 8 1.65 -10.54 -17.45
CA ALA A 8 0.35 -9.89 -17.61
C ALA A 8 -0.71 -10.43 -16.62
N GLY A 9 -0.28 -10.94 -15.46
CA GLY A 9 -1.16 -11.32 -14.35
C GLY A 9 -1.76 -10.09 -13.66
N GLN A 10 -2.47 -10.28 -12.54
CA GLN A 10 -3.14 -9.19 -11.82
C GLN A 10 -2.19 -8.05 -11.44
N VAL A 11 -1.01 -8.36 -10.88
CA VAL A 11 -0.02 -7.34 -10.51
C VAL A 11 0.50 -6.61 -11.75
N GLY A 12 0.97 -7.36 -12.76
CA GLY A 12 1.53 -6.76 -13.98
C GLY A 12 0.53 -5.91 -14.76
N SER A 13 -0.73 -6.36 -14.87
CA SER A 13 -1.80 -5.59 -15.51
C SER A 13 -2.08 -4.28 -14.75
N SER A 14 -2.17 -4.34 -13.43
CA SER A 14 -2.44 -3.16 -12.61
C SER A 14 -1.27 -2.17 -12.62
N VAL A 15 -0.03 -2.68 -12.66
CA VAL A 15 1.18 -1.87 -12.82
C VAL A 15 1.18 -1.18 -14.19
N ALA A 16 0.90 -1.92 -15.27
CA ALA A 16 0.79 -1.36 -16.62
C ALA A 16 -0.27 -0.26 -16.68
N GLU A 17 -1.48 -0.48 -16.14
CA GLU A 17 -2.55 0.52 -16.07
C GLU A 17 -2.11 1.80 -15.35
N SER A 18 -1.39 1.65 -14.24
CA SER A 18 -0.92 2.80 -13.47
C SER A 18 0.16 3.59 -14.20
N LEU A 19 1.10 2.91 -14.84
CA LEU A 19 2.25 3.53 -15.50
C LEU A 19 1.92 4.12 -16.89
N VAL A 20 0.97 3.54 -17.63
CA VAL A 20 0.46 4.12 -18.90
C VAL A 20 -0.15 5.49 -18.64
N SER A 21 -0.86 5.67 -17.52
CA SER A 21 -1.46 6.96 -17.16
C SER A 21 -0.45 8.07 -16.89
N GLU A 22 0.84 7.74 -16.74
CA GLU A 22 1.95 8.66 -16.47
C GLU A 22 2.81 8.96 -17.73
N ALA A 23 2.30 8.70 -18.94
CA ALA A 23 2.95 8.92 -20.22
C ALA A 23 4.28 8.16 -20.41
N ASN A 24 4.34 6.91 -19.93
CA ASN A 24 5.45 5.99 -20.16
C ASN A 24 5.20 5.13 -21.40
N ASP A 25 6.28 4.76 -22.09
CA ASP A 25 6.28 3.78 -23.20
C ASP A 25 6.43 2.36 -22.61
N ILE A 26 5.36 1.58 -22.67
CA ILE A 26 5.27 0.30 -21.95
C ILE A 26 5.18 -0.87 -22.93
N THR A 27 6.02 -1.88 -22.71
CA THR A 27 5.92 -3.19 -23.35
C THR A 27 5.61 -4.25 -22.29
N VAL A 28 4.58 -5.07 -22.51
CA VAL A 28 4.21 -6.18 -21.62
C VAL A 28 4.49 -7.51 -22.28
N VAL A 29 5.17 -8.41 -21.56
CA VAL A 29 5.50 -9.78 -22.01
C VAL A 29 4.73 -10.79 -21.18
N ASP A 30 4.04 -11.74 -21.81
CA ASP A 30 3.42 -12.89 -21.13
C ASP A 30 3.37 -14.09 -22.06
N ILE A 31 3.30 -15.29 -21.50
CA ILE A 31 3.07 -16.52 -22.28
C ILE A 31 1.62 -16.68 -22.76
N ASP A 32 0.69 -15.99 -22.09
CA ASP A 32 -0.75 -16.02 -22.36
C ASP A 32 -1.17 -14.86 -23.27
N GLY A 33 -1.28 -15.14 -24.57
CA GLY A 33 -1.71 -14.15 -25.56
C GLY A 33 -3.13 -13.61 -25.35
N THR A 34 -3.99 -14.29 -24.57
CA THR A 34 -5.34 -13.80 -24.26
C THR A 34 -5.28 -12.65 -23.25
N ARG A 35 -4.44 -12.80 -22.22
CA ARG A 35 -4.20 -11.72 -21.25
C ARG A 35 -3.63 -10.48 -21.91
N LEU A 36 -2.67 -10.66 -22.81
CA LEU A 36 -2.04 -9.56 -23.55
C LEU A 36 -3.05 -8.82 -24.43
N ARG A 37 -3.90 -9.54 -25.17
CA ARG A 37 -4.97 -8.92 -25.97
C ARG A 37 -5.92 -8.10 -25.12
N ASN A 38 -6.37 -8.62 -23.97
CA ASN A 38 -7.24 -7.90 -23.05
C ASN A 38 -6.61 -6.61 -22.50
N LEU A 39 -5.28 -6.57 -22.36
CA LEU A 39 -4.57 -5.34 -21.98
C LEU A 39 -4.50 -4.35 -23.13
N GLN A 40 -4.15 -4.83 -24.33
CA GLN A 40 -3.98 -4.00 -25.53
C GLN A 40 -5.30 -3.36 -25.98
N ASP A 41 -6.44 -4.05 -25.75
CA ASP A 41 -7.78 -3.51 -26.07
C ASP A 41 -8.18 -2.32 -25.17
N ARG A 42 -7.51 -2.17 -24.01
CA ARG A 42 -7.85 -1.15 -23.00
C ARG A 42 -6.77 -0.09 -22.82
N LEU A 43 -5.53 -0.40 -23.14
CA LEU A 43 -4.37 0.43 -22.86
C LEU A 43 -3.52 0.60 -24.11
N ASP A 44 -3.00 1.80 -24.29
CA ASP A 44 -2.02 2.08 -25.33
C ASP A 44 -0.63 1.59 -24.91
N LEU A 45 -0.34 0.32 -25.22
CA LEU A 45 0.93 -0.34 -24.90
C LEU A 45 1.26 -1.43 -25.92
N ARG A 46 2.54 -1.79 -25.99
CA ARG A 46 3.03 -2.89 -26.82
C ARG A 46 2.97 -4.20 -26.05
N THR A 47 2.70 -5.29 -26.75
CA THR A 47 2.69 -6.66 -26.18
C THR A 47 3.60 -7.60 -26.94
N VAL A 48 4.22 -8.55 -26.24
CA VAL A 48 5.05 -9.62 -26.80
C VAL A 48 4.66 -10.94 -26.14
N ILE A 49 4.38 -11.96 -26.96
CA ILE A 49 4.01 -13.29 -26.48
C ILE A 49 5.28 -14.14 -26.35
N GLY A 50 5.57 -14.61 -25.14
CA GLY A 50 6.71 -15.50 -24.93
C GLY A 50 7.13 -15.61 -23.47
N SER A 51 8.13 -16.46 -23.22
CA SER A 51 8.70 -16.63 -21.88
C SER A 51 9.68 -15.50 -21.56
N ALA A 52 9.45 -14.86 -20.42
CA ALA A 52 10.31 -13.80 -19.90
C ALA A 52 11.77 -14.24 -19.61
N ALA A 53 12.02 -15.56 -19.50
CA ALA A 53 13.36 -16.11 -19.31
C ALA A 53 14.13 -16.33 -20.63
N HIS A 54 13.56 -16.01 -21.79
CA HIS A 54 14.20 -16.19 -23.09
C HIS A 54 14.80 -14.88 -23.62
N PRO A 55 16.13 -14.83 -23.91
CA PRO A 55 16.78 -13.61 -24.41
C PRO A 55 16.16 -13.06 -25.70
N SER A 56 15.73 -13.94 -26.62
CA SER A 56 15.09 -13.50 -27.86
C SER A 56 13.77 -12.76 -27.64
N VAL A 57 12.98 -13.21 -26.67
CA VAL A 57 11.70 -12.57 -26.27
C VAL A 57 11.98 -11.21 -25.62
N LEU A 58 13.01 -11.11 -24.78
CA LEU A 58 13.42 -9.86 -24.17
C LEU A 58 13.89 -8.85 -25.23
N VAL A 59 14.64 -9.29 -26.25
CA VAL A 59 15.05 -8.44 -27.39
C VAL A 59 13.84 -7.96 -28.18
N GLU A 60 12.89 -8.85 -28.49
CA GLU A 60 11.63 -8.46 -29.15
C GLU A 60 10.83 -7.45 -28.34
N ALA A 61 10.87 -7.56 -27.00
CA ALA A 61 10.22 -6.60 -26.08
C ALA A 61 10.94 -5.25 -26.04
N GLY A 62 12.11 -5.09 -26.64
CA GLY A 62 12.88 -3.83 -26.66
C GLY A 62 13.70 -3.61 -25.39
N ILE A 63 14.14 -4.67 -24.71
CA ILE A 63 14.89 -4.60 -23.46
C ILE A 63 16.21 -3.83 -23.58
N GLN A 64 16.79 -3.78 -24.79
CA GLN A 64 18.08 -3.12 -25.08
C GLN A 64 18.06 -1.60 -24.85
N ASP A 65 16.89 -0.98 -25.07
CA ASP A 65 16.69 0.49 -24.91
C ASP A 65 15.80 0.83 -23.72
N CYS A 66 15.63 -0.12 -22.81
CA CYS A 66 14.71 -0.03 -21.68
C CYS A 66 15.38 0.70 -20.50
N ASP A 67 14.67 1.64 -19.90
CA ASP A 67 15.11 2.35 -18.68
C ASP A 67 14.86 1.49 -17.43
N MET A 68 13.80 0.65 -17.45
CA MET A 68 13.38 -0.14 -16.31
C MET A 68 12.72 -1.45 -16.74
N MET A 69 13.08 -2.54 -16.08
CA MET A 69 12.44 -3.85 -16.20
C MET A 69 11.71 -4.21 -14.88
N ILE A 70 10.46 -4.65 -14.99
CA ILE A 70 9.62 -5.08 -13.87
C ILE A 70 9.19 -6.52 -14.10
N ALA A 71 9.82 -7.47 -13.41
CA ALA A 71 9.50 -8.90 -13.53
C ALA A 71 8.51 -9.33 -12.43
N VAL A 72 7.26 -9.58 -12.82
CA VAL A 72 6.12 -9.89 -11.90
C VAL A 72 5.35 -11.14 -12.36
N THR A 73 6.04 -12.10 -12.98
CA THR A 73 5.45 -13.39 -13.35
C THR A 73 5.08 -14.21 -12.11
N GLN A 74 4.50 -15.38 -12.31
CA GLN A 74 4.14 -16.28 -11.19
C GLN A 74 5.33 -17.11 -10.68
N SER A 75 6.46 -17.18 -11.40
CA SER A 75 7.66 -17.94 -11.01
C SER A 75 8.76 -16.99 -10.55
N ASP A 76 9.23 -17.18 -9.31
CA ASP A 76 10.36 -16.45 -8.74
C ASP A 76 11.63 -16.69 -9.56
N GLU A 77 11.84 -17.96 -10.04
CA GLU A 77 12.99 -18.35 -10.85
C GLU A 77 12.98 -17.63 -12.20
N THR A 78 11.82 -17.54 -12.86
CA THR A 78 11.67 -16.79 -14.12
C THR A 78 11.99 -15.32 -13.92
N ASN A 79 11.51 -14.72 -12.83
CA ASN A 79 11.75 -13.32 -12.51
C ASN A 79 13.24 -13.05 -12.24
N LEU A 80 13.91 -13.92 -11.48
CA LEU A 80 15.35 -13.80 -11.19
C LEU A 80 16.20 -14.05 -12.44
N VAL A 81 15.88 -15.04 -13.27
CA VAL A 81 16.59 -15.30 -14.53
C VAL A 81 16.46 -14.11 -15.47
N ALA A 82 15.24 -13.58 -15.65
CA ALA A 82 15.01 -12.38 -16.46
C ALA A 82 15.82 -11.17 -15.97
N CYS A 83 15.86 -10.97 -14.65
CA CYS A 83 16.67 -9.91 -14.01
C CYS A 83 18.16 -10.08 -14.35
N LYS A 84 18.69 -11.29 -14.20
CA LYS A 84 20.10 -11.56 -14.51
C LYS A 84 20.44 -11.38 -15.98
N LEU A 85 19.54 -11.78 -16.88
CA LEU A 85 19.70 -11.54 -18.32
C LEU A 85 19.67 -10.06 -18.66
N ALA A 86 18.72 -9.30 -18.06
CA ALA A 86 18.60 -7.87 -18.24
C ALA A 86 19.86 -7.11 -17.80
N GLN A 87 20.48 -7.55 -16.71
CA GLN A 87 21.73 -6.99 -16.20
C GLN A 87 22.92 -7.37 -17.09
N GLN A 88 23.13 -8.68 -17.33
CA GLN A 88 24.37 -9.18 -17.95
C GLN A 88 24.45 -8.97 -19.46
N LEU A 89 23.33 -9.03 -20.16
CA LEU A 89 23.30 -8.95 -21.64
C LEU A 89 22.88 -7.57 -22.14
N PHE A 90 22.08 -6.84 -21.36
CA PHE A 90 21.43 -5.63 -21.86
C PHE A 90 21.70 -4.39 -21.03
N ASN A 91 22.37 -4.51 -19.86
CA ASN A 91 22.71 -3.40 -18.96
C ASN A 91 21.51 -2.50 -18.61
N VAL A 92 20.33 -3.11 -18.36
CA VAL A 92 19.14 -2.37 -17.98
C VAL A 92 19.38 -1.63 -16.64
N PRO A 93 19.17 -0.30 -16.57
CA PRO A 93 19.54 0.49 -15.39
C PRO A 93 18.79 0.12 -14.11
N THR A 94 17.48 -0.19 -14.22
CA THR A 94 16.66 -0.51 -13.05
C THR A 94 15.94 -1.82 -13.25
N ARG A 95 16.10 -2.73 -12.30
CA ARG A 95 15.55 -4.09 -12.34
C ARG A 95 14.76 -4.39 -11.07
N ILE A 96 13.45 -4.51 -11.23
CA ILE A 96 12.51 -4.78 -10.14
C ILE A 96 11.97 -6.18 -10.30
N VAL A 97 11.99 -6.98 -9.25
CA VAL A 97 11.50 -8.36 -9.30
C VAL A 97 10.48 -8.63 -8.20
N ARG A 98 9.44 -9.39 -8.54
CA ARG A 98 8.53 -9.98 -7.56
C ARG A 98 9.08 -11.32 -7.10
N LEU A 99 9.15 -11.50 -5.76
CA LEU A 99 9.54 -12.74 -5.12
C LEU A 99 8.53 -13.13 -4.05
N ARG A 100 8.15 -14.40 -4.02
CA ARG A 100 7.22 -14.97 -3.05
C ARG A 100 7.94 -15.77 -1.97
N ALA A 101 9.02 -16.46 -2.36
CA ALA A 101 9.77 -17.30 -1.44
C ALA A 101 10.63 -16.45 -0.52
N THR A 102 10.47 -16.68 0.79
CA THR A 102 11.27 -16.02 1.82
C THR A 102 12.76 -16.34 1.73
N ASP A 103 13.10 -17.51 1.20
CA ASP A 103 14.47 -17.97 1.08
C ASP A 103 15.32 -17.06 0.18
N TYR A 104 14.73 -16.49 -0.86
CA TYR A 104 15.39 -15.47 -1.68
C TYR A 104 15.47 -14.11 -0.95
N LEU A 105 14.38 -13.69 -0.32
CA LEU A 105 14.28 -12.38 0.33
C LEU A 105 15.17 -12.24 1.57
N SER A 106 15.37 -13.34 2.31
CA SER A 106 16.21 -13.36 3.52
C SER A 106 17.72 -13.44 3.24
N ASN A 107 18.11 -13.64 1.98
CA ASN A 107 19.50 -13.81 1.58
C ASN A 107 19.97 -12.65 0.71
N GLU A 108 20.50 -11.61 1.34
CA GLU A 108 20.99 -10.41 0.65
C GLU A 108 22.04 -10.71 -0.42
N ARG A 109 22.83 -11.79 -0.28
CA ARG A 109 23.83 -12.17 -1.28
C ARG A 109 23.19 -12.65 -2.58
N VAL A 110 21.98 -13.28 -2.50
CA VAL A 110 21.26 -13.73 -3.69
C VAL A 110 20.76 -12.52 -4.50
N LEU A 111 20.29 -11.48 -3.81
CA LEU A 111 19.76 -10.28 -4.46
C LEU A 111 20.85 -9.27 -4.83
N GLY A 112 22.05 -9.41 -4.23
CA GLY A 112 23.16 -8.50 -4.42
C GLY A 112 23.87 -8.60 -5.79
N PRO A 113 24.81 -7.68 -6.05
CA PRO A 113 25.51 -7.54 -7.34
C PRO A 113 26.30 -8.80 -7.76
N ASP A 114 26.78 -9.57 -6.80
CA ASP A 114 27.54 -10.80 -7.06
C ASP A 114 26.68 -11.97 -7.57
N CYS A 115 25.33 -11.86 -7.45
CA CYS A 115 24.42 -12.93 -7.89
C CYS A 115 23.39 -12.40 -8.90
N PHE A 116 22.16 -12.07 -8.48
CA PHE A 116 21.11 -11.64 -9.41
C PHE A 116 21.08 -10.12 -9.65
N ASP A 117 21.71 -9.33 -8.82
CA ASP A 117 21.81 -7.86 -8.93
C ASP A 117 20.43 -7.19 -9.09
N VAL A 118 19.58 -7.42 -8.11
CA VAL A 118 18.21 -6.91 -8.05
C VAL A 118 18.20 -5.55 -7.36
N ASP A 119 17.68 -4.52 -8.03
CA ASP A 119 17.59 -3.18 -7.45
C ASP A 119 16.45 -3.09 -6.43
N LEU A 120 15.33 -3.77 -6.70
CA LEU A 120 14.19 -3.88 -5.79
C LEU A 120 13.53 -5.24 -5.86
N ALA A 121 13.43 -5.93 -4.73
CA ALA A 121 12.61 -7.13 -4.57
C ALA A 121 11.29 -6.80 -3.89
N ILE A 122 10.17 -7.21 -4.50
CA ILE A 122 8.81 -6.95 -3.99
C ILE A 122 8.15 -8.26 -3.63
N CYS A 123 7.62 -8.36 -2.42
CA CYS A 123 6.79 -9.46 -1.97
C CYS A 123 5.39 -8.95 -1.60
N PRO A 124 4.41 -9.01 -2.52
CA PRO A 124 3.05 -8.54 -2.25
C PRO A 124 2.42 -9.20 -1.02
N GLU A 125 2.73 -10.47 -0.80
CA GLU A 125 2.21 -11.24 0.31
C GLU A 125 2.74 -10.72 1.67
N GLN A 126 4.00 -10.25 1.72
CA GLN A 126 4.57 -9.64 2.91
C GLN A 126 4.00 -8.23 3.14
N ILE A 127 3.94 -7.42 2.08
CA ILE A 127 3.36 -6.06 2.15
C ILE A 127 1.93 -6.11 2.71
N LEU A 128 1.12 -7.06 2.23
CA LEU A 128 -0.25 -7.25 2.74
C LEU A 128 -0.28 -7.75 4.19
N THR A 129 0.60 -8.68 4.53
CA THR A 129 0.71 -9.16 5.91
C THR A 129 1.01 -8.01 6.86
N ASP A 130 2.03 -7.20 6.54
CA ASP A 130 2.43 -6.04 7.34
C ASP A 130 1.29 -5.02 7.45
N TYR A 131 0.58 -4.78 6.35
CA TYR A 131 -0.58 -3.90 6.33
C TYR A 131 -1.72 -4.40 7.23
N ILE A 132 -2.06 -5.71 7.20
CA ILE A 132 -3.09 -6.29 8.06
C ILE A 132 -2.65 -6.24 9.54
N VAL A 133 -1.37 -6.49 9.84
CA VAL A 133 -0.83 -6.34 11.21
C VAL A 133 -1.05 -4.92 11.71
N LYS A 134 -0.79 -3.89 10.88
CA LYS A 134 -1.07 -2.49 11.25
C LYS A 134 -2.56 -2.24 11.50
N LEU A 135 -3.45 -2.83 10.72
CA LEU A 135 -4.89 -2.73 10.97
C LEU A 135 -5.32 -3.41 12.27
N ILE A 136 -4.61 -4.44 12.72
CA ILE A 136 -4.82 -5.10 14.03
C ILE A 136 -4.32 -4.20 15.17
N GLU A 137 -3.16 -3.56 15.00
CA GLU A 137 -2.60 -2.62 15.96
C GLU A 137 -3.46 -1.35 16.12
N PHE A 138 -4.12 -0.91 15.04
CA PHE A 138 -5.01 0.25 15.00
C PHE A 138 -6.44 -0.17 14.63
N PRO A 139 -7.19 -0.79 15.56
CA PRO A 139 -8.43 -1.51 15.23
C PRO A 139 -9.53 -0.61 14.66
N GLU A 140 -9.49 0.70 14.86
CA GLU A 140 -10.48 1.63 14.34
C GLU A 140 -10.06 2.33 13.03
N ALA A 141 -8.83 2.09 12.57
CA ALA A 141 -8.34 2.64 11.33
C ALA A 141 -8.96 1.93 10.12
N LEU A 142 -9.34 2.70 9.11
CA LEU A 142 -9.70 2.22 7.77
C LEU A 142 -8.46 2.00 6.92
N GLN A 143 -7.45 2.83 7.13
CA GLN A 143 -6.16 2.76 6.45
C GLN A 143 -5.07 3.26 7.40
N VAL A 144 -3.91 2.61 7.39
CA VAL A 144 -2.72 3.02 8.16
C VAL A 144 -1.54 3.06 7.20
N LEU A 145 -0.92 4.22 7.07
CA LEU A 145 0.23 4.46 6.20
C LEU A 145 1.36 5.06 7.02
N GLU A 146 2.55 4.51 6.86
CA GLU A 146 3.73 4.97 7.59
C GLU A 146 4.68 5.71 6.65
N PHE A 147 5.33 6.74 7.18
CA PHE A 147 6.30 7.57 6.49
C PHE A 147 7.59 7.68 7.32
N ALA A 148 8.70 7.99 6.68
CA ALA A 148 10.00 8.17 7.28
C ALA A 148 10.37 7.01 8.22
N HIS A 149 10.30 5.78 7.67
CA HIS A 149 10.60 4.54 8.40
C HIS A 149 9.76 4.36 9.68
N GLY A 150 8.46 4.69 9.60
CA GLY A 150 7.50 4.51 10.70
C GLY A 150 7.52 5.61 11.76
N LYS A 151 8.20 6.75 11.54
CA LYS A 151 8.21 7.88 12.47
C LYS A 151 6.95 8.71 12.43
N ALA A 152 6.36 8.87 11.26
CA ALA A 152 5.09 9.55 11.05
C ALA A 152 4.05 8.57 10.51
N SER A 153 2.81 8.67 10.99
CA SER A 153 1.68 7.85 10.54
C SER A 153 0.55 8.72 10.05
N LEU A 154 0.03 8.34 8.88
CA LEU A 154 -1.24 8.83 8.35
C LEU A 154 -2.29 7.76 8.52
N VAL A 155 -3.32 8.07 9.29
CA VAL A 155 -4.40 7.12 9.58
C VAL A 155 -5.74 7.67 9.11
N ALA A 156 -6.47 6.86 8.35
CA ALA A 156 -7.85 7.15 8.01
C ALA A 156 -8.78 6.58 9.07
N VAL A 157 -9.64 7.40 9.62
CA VAL A 157 -10.63 7.02 10.64
C VAL A 157 -12.00 7.50 10.20
N ARG A 158 -13.03 6.66 10.38
CA ARG A 158 -14.41 7.11 10.20
C ARG A 158 -14.87 7.81 11.48
N ALA A 159 -15.19 9.09 11.38
CA ALA A 159 -15.72 9.88 12.48
C ALA A 159 -17.05 9.29 12.97
N PHE A 160 -17.17 9.06 14.27
CA PHE A 160 -18.33 8.43 14.88
C PHE A 160 -19.00 9.37 15.88
N GLN A 161 -20.34 9.29 15.96
CA GLN A 161 -21.10 10.11 16.89
C GLN A 161 -20.63 9.86 18.33
N GLY A 162 -20.17 10.91 19.01
CA GLY A 162 -19.58 10.86 20.36
C GLY A 162 -18.06 10.94 20.39
N GLY A 163 -17.38 11.08 19.23
CA GLY A 163 -15.99 11.54 19.19
C GLY A 163 -15.90 13.01 19.61
N PRO A 164 -14.93 13.41 20.45
CA PRO A 164 -14.84 14.77 21.00
C PRO A 164 -14.82 15.89 19.94
N LEU A 165 -14.18 15.64 18.79
CA LEU A 165 -14.07 16.60 17.69
C LEU A 165 -15.29 16.56 16.75
N VAL A 166 -16.13 15.53 16.82
CA VAL A 166 -17.28 15.38 15.92
C VAL A 166 -18.37 16.40 16.25
N GLY A 167 -18.76 17.21 15.27
CA GLY A 167 -19.65 18.37 15.44
C GLY A 167 -18.91 19.66 15.77
N HIS A 168 -17.58 19.63 15.89
CA HIS A 168 -16.75 20.79 16.21
C HIS A 168 -15.80 21.13 15.03
N PRO A 169 -15.36 22.39 14.92
CA PRO A 169 -14.41 22.81 13.89
C PRO A 169 -13.00 22.28 14.19
N LEU A 170 -12.22 22.01 13.12
CA LEU A 170 -10.87 21.46 13.24
C LEU A 170 -9.91 22.27 14.11
N LYS A 171 -10.09 23.60 14.18
CA LYS A 171 -9.29 24.48 15.06
C LYS A 171 -9.39 24.10 16.54
N ASP A 172 -10.45 23.42 16.96
CA ASP A 172 -10.65 22.99 18.34
C ASP A 172 -9.78 21.78 18.72
N LEU A 173 -9.25 21.04 17.74
CA LEU A 173 -8.35 19.90 17.97
C LEU A 173 -7.15 20.28 18.86
N ARG A 174 -6.55 21.46 18.63
CA ARG A 174 -5.46 21.99 19.47
C ARG A 174 -5.87 22.27 20.93
N LYS A 175 -7.15 22.52 21.18
CA LYS A 175 -7.66 22.72 22.55
C LYS A 175 -7.81 21.39 23.28
N HIS A 176 -8.16 20.33 22.55
CA HIS A 176 -8.37 19.00 23.13
C HIS A 176 -7.05 18.28 23.40
N ILE A 177 -6.10 18.35 22.46
CA ILE A 177 -4.80 17.67 22.55
C ILE A 177 -3.64 18.65 22.30
N PRO A 178 -3.42 19.62 23.22
CA PRO A 178 -2.43 20.70 23.01
C PRO A 178 -0.98 20.22 22.95
N SER A 179 -0.68 19.02 23.48
CA SER A 179 0.66 18.42 23.48
C SER A 179 1.00 17.66 22.21
N VAL A 180 0.01 17.39 21.35
CA VAL A 180 0.20 16.60 20.11
C VAL A 180 0.23 17.53 18.92
N ASP A 181 1.34 17.48 18.15
CA ASP A 181 1.42 18.14 16.86
C ASP A 181 0.80 17.24 15.79
N THR A 182 -0.34 17.65 15.25
CA THR A 182 -1.12 16.86 14.29
C THR A 182 -1.75 17.72 13.22
N ARG A 183 -2.02 17.10 12.08
CA ARG A 183 -2.72 17.73 10.96
C ARG A 183 -3.78 16.81 10.37
N ILE A 184 -4.95 17.35 10.14
CA ILE A 184 -5.94 16.70 9.28
C ILE A 184 -5.53 16.95 7.82
N ALA A 185 -5.22 15.90 7.12
CA ALA A 185 -4.67 15.96 5.78
C ALA A 185 -5.75 15.97 4.69
N ALA A 186 -6.83 15.21 4.92
CA ALA A 186 -7.98 15.13 4.02
C ALA A 186 -9.23 14.74 4.80
N ILE A 187 -10.40 15.15 4.32
CA ILE A 187 -11.70 14.69 4.80
C ILE A 187 -12.53 14.29 3.58
N PHE A 188 -13.25 13.17 3.69
CA PHE A 188 -14.21 12.76 2.69
C PHE A 188 -15.58 12.59 3.34
N ARG A 189 -16.58 13.28 2.79
CA ARG A 189 -17.98 13.14 3.19
C ARG A 189 -18.76 12.44 2.10
N GLY A 190 -19.11 11.18 2.35
CA GLY A 190 -19.51 10.30 1.26
C GLY A 190 -18.36 10.19 0.24
N ASP A 191 -18.61 10.52 -1.04
CA ASP A 191 -17.58 10.50 -2.10
C ASP A 191 -16.97 11.88 -2.40
N SER A 192 -17.39 12.91 -1.67
CA SER A 192 -16.92 14.28 -1.90
C SER A 192 -15.72 14.62 -1.03
N PRO A 193 -14.58 15.04 -1.62
CA PRO A 193 -13.45 15.54 -0.87
C PRO A 193 -13.79 16.92 -0.28
N ILE A 194 -13.38 17.14 0.98
CA ILE A 194 -13.48 18.41 1.68
C ILE A 194 -12.06 18.89 2.00
N LEU A 195 -11.75 20.12 1.62
CA LEU A 195 -10.49 20.75 1.99
C LEU A 195 -10.50 21.04 3.50
N PRO A 196 -9.53 20.51 4.29
CA PRO A 196 -9.51 20.74 5.73
C PRO A 196 -9.02 22.16 6.03
N GLU A 197 -9.93 23.01 6.46
CA GLU A 197 -9.65 24.35 6.98
C GLU A 197 -9.98 24.43 8.48
N GLY A 198 -9.45 25.45 9.18
CA GLY A 198 -9.67 25.57 10.62
C GLY A 198 -11.15 25.58 11.04
N ASP A 199 -12.02 26.15 10.22
CA ASP A 199 -13.47 26.23 10.48
C ASP A 199 -14.26 25.05 9.91
N THR A 200 -13.60 24.09 9.25
CA THR A 200 -14.25 22.86 8.76
C THR A 200 -14.78 22.05 9.92
N VAL A 201 -16.07 21.75 9.94
CA VAL A 201 -16.73 20.94 10.97
C VAL A 201 -16.73 19.47 10.55
N VAL A 202 -16.17 18.61 11.41
CA VAL A 202 -16.20 17.16 11.26
C VAL A 202 -17.60 16.64 11.56
N GLN A 203 -18.17 15.84 10.66
CA GLN A 203 -19.49 15.21 10.84
C GLN A 203 -19.34 13.70 11.08
N ALA A 204 -20.31 13.11 11.78
CA ALA A 204 -20.38 11.66 11.90
C ALA A 204 -20.50 11.00 10.51
N GLY A 205 -19.68 9.98 10.27
CA GLY A 205 -19.59 9.31 8.98
C GLY A 205 -18.49 9.85 8.05
N ASP A 206 -17.91 11.03 8.35
CA ASP A 206 -16.76 11.53 7.60
C ASP A 206 -15.57 10.56 7.72
N GLU A 207 -14.87 10.35 6.63
CA GLU A 207 -13.59 9.66 6.61
C GLU A 207 -12.47 10.70 6.71
N VAL A 208 -11.78 10.70 7.84
CA VAL A 208 -10.81 11.74 8.21
C VAL A 208 -9.40 11.15 8.19
N PHE A 209 -8.52 11.75 7.42
CA PHE A 209 -7.12 11.38 7.33
C PHE A 209 -6.28 12.25 8.28
N CYS A 210 -5.77 11.63 9.34
CA CYS A 210 -4.98 12.28 10.39
C CYS A 210 -3.51 11.94 10.22
N LEU A 211 -2.64 12.95 10.26
CA LEU A 211 -1.20 12.80 10.25
C LEU A 211 -0.62 13.27 11.58
N ALA A 212 0.21 12.43 12.20
CA ALA A 212 0.94 12.76 13.43
C ALA A 212 2.20 11.90 13.55
N ALA A 213 3.01 12.14 14.60
CA ALA A 213 4.02 11.18 15.01
C ALA A 213 3.34 9.84 15.36
N THR A 214 4.00 8.73 15.03
CA THR A 214 3.38 7.38 15.19
C THR A 214 3.02 7.09 16.65
N GLU A 215 3.80 7.60 17.60
CA GLU A 215 3.53 7.48 19.03
C GLU A 215 2.26 8.23 19.48
N ASP A 216 1.92 9.32 18.79
CA ASP A 216 0.80 10.18 19.14
C ASP A 216 -0.50 9.86 18.38
N ILE A 217 -0.42 9.09 17.29
CA ILE A 217 -1.55 8.92 16.36
C ILE A 217 -2.80 8.34 17.03
N ARG A 218 -2.64 7.48 18.03
CA ARG A 218 -3.78 6.92 18.78
C ARG A 218 -4.56 7.99 19.52
N GLN A 219 -3.87 8.97 20.10
CA GLN A 219 -4.51 10.07 20.79
C GLN A 219 -5.34 10.94 19.81
N VAL A 220 -4.83 11.17 18.61
CA VAL A 220 -5.56 11.87 17.55
C VAL A 220 -6.79 11.10 17.09
N MET A 221 -6.69 9.77 16.94
CA MET A 221 -7.83 8.93 16.58
C MET A 221 -8.96 8.99 17.61
N HIS A 222 -8.63 9.10 18.90
CA HIS A 222 -9.61 9.25 19.98
C HIS A 222 -10.50 10.49 19.86
N GLU A 223 -10.00 11.56 19.24
CA GLU A 223 -10.77 12.78 19.00
C GLU A 223 -11.91 12.59 18.00
N LEU A 224 -11.76 11.66 17.08
CA LEU A 224 -12.73 11.36 16.04
C LEU A 224 -13.68 10.22 16.40
N ARG A 225 -13.24 9.35 17.31
CA ARG A 225 -13.98 8.16 17.66
C ARG A 225 -13.57 7.67 19.05
N ARG A 226 -14.53 7.22 19.88
CA ARG A 226 -14.20 6.42 21.06
C ARG A 226 -13.51 5.13 20.58
N MET A 227 -12.32 4.89 21.11
CA MET A 227 -11.59 3.66 20.82
C MET A 227 -12.32 2.49 21.46
N ASP A 228 -12.70 1.52 20.63
CA ASP A 228 -13.29 0.27 21.09
C ASP A 228 -12.21 -0.65 21.72
N LYS A 229 -12.67 -1.76 22.25
CA LYS A 229 -11.83 -2.79 22.84
C LYS A 229 -10.71 -3.22 21.87
N ALA A 230 -9.49 -3.37 22.38
CA ALA A 230 -8.37 -3.90 21.62
C ALA A 230 -8.70 -5.25 20.95
N VAL A 231 -8.08 -5.56 19.84
CA VAL A 231 -8.17 -6.88 19.21
C VAL A 231 -7.48 -7.89 20.11
N GLY A 232 -8.12 -9.01 20.35
CA GLY A 232 -7.57 -10.14 21.12
C GLY A 232 -7.73 -11.47 20.37
N ARG A 233 -8.79 -11.59 19.57
CA ARG A 233 -9.16 -12.83 18.86
C ARG A 233 -9.28 -12.56 17.37
N VAL A 234 -8.53 -13.33 16.57
CA VAL A 234 -8.48 -13.20 15.12
C VAL A 234 -8.80 -14.53 14.46
N MET A 235 -9.73 -14.53 13.51
CA MET A 235 -10.02 -15.68 12.66
C MET A 235 -9.57 -15.37 11.23
N ILE A 236 -8.76 -16.27 10.66
CA ILE A 236 -8.20 -16.14 9.31
C ILE A 236 -8.85 -17.19 8.43
N ALA A 237 -9.53 -16.76 7.38
CA ALA A 237 -10.11 -17.61 6.36
C ALA A 237 -9.14 -17.72 5.16
N GLY A 238 -8.54 -18.90 5.00
CA GLY A 238 -7.52 -19.22 4.00
C GLY A 238 -6.12 -19.34 4.60
N GLY A 239 -5.54 -20.54 4.51
CA GLY A 239 -4.20 -20.88 4.98
C GLY A 239 -3.11 -20.78 3.90
N GLY A 240 -3.35 -19.99 2.85
CA GLY A 240 -2.40 -19.73 1.79
C GLY A 240 -1.12 -19.00 2.27
N ASN A 241 -0.36 -18.41 1.36
CA ASN A 241 0.89 -17.72 1.71
C ASN A 241 0.65 -16.51 2.62
N ILE A 242 -0.39 -15.74 2.36
CA ILE A 242 -0.75 -14.58 3.20
C ILE A 242 -1.26 -15.05 4.57
N GLY A 243 -2.20 -16.01 4.60
CA GLY A 243 -2.78 -16.51 5.84
C GLY A 243 -1.74 -17.13 6.78
N LEU A 244 -0.81 -17.93 6.24
CA LEU A 244 0.30 -18.49 7.02
C LEU A 244 1.21 -17.39 7.59
N ARG A 245 1.62 -16.41 6.76
CA ARG A 245 2.46 -15.29 7.20
C ARG A 245 1.79 -14.47 8.29
N LEU A 246 0.51 -14.14 8.07
CA LEU A 246 -0.29 -13.38 9.03
C LEU A 246 -0.43 -14.14 10.35
N ALA A 247 -0.87 -15.41 10.31
CA ALA A 247 -1.00 -16.22 11.51
C ALA A 247 0.31 -16.27 12.31
N ARG A 248 1.43 -16.49 11.62
CA ARG A 248 2.77 -16.56 12.22
C ARG A 248 3.22 -15.23 12.84
N ALA A 249 2.87 -14.12 12.20
CA ALA A 249 3.21 -12.78 12.70
C ALA A 249 2.47 -12.43 14.00
N ILE A 250 1.21 -12.92 14.14
CA ILE A 250 0.33 -12.48 15.23
C ILE A 250 0.06 -13.54 16.30
N GLU A 251 0.32 -14.84 16.08
CA GLU A 251 -0.06 -15.93 16.99
C GLU A 251 0.56 -15.85 18.40
N ARG A 252 1.63 -15.09 18.58
CA ARG A 252 2.24 -14.90 19.91
C ARG A 252 1.53 -13.87 20.77
N ALA A 253 0.88 -12.89 20.14
CA ALA A 253 0.22 -11.78 20.80
C ALA A 253 -1.31 -11.91 20.85
N TYR A 254 -1.88 -12.70 19.94
CA TYR A 254 -3.33 -12.84 19.74
C TYR A 254 -3.77 -14.31 19.77
N THR A 255 -5.04 -14.55 20.09
CA THR A 255 -5.66 -15.88 19.89
C THR A 255 -6.05 -15.99 18.42
N VAL A 256 -5.41 -16.91 17.68
CA VAL A 256 -5.56 -17.04 16.24
C VAL A 256 -6.20 -18.38 15.88
N LYS A 257 -7.21 -18.33 15.02
CA LYS A 257 -7.77 -19.51 14.34
C LYS A 257 -7.59 -19.34 12.84
N VAL A 258 -7.18 -20.42 12.14
CA VAL A 258 -7.01 -20.45 10.67
C VAL A 258 -7.92 -21.53 10.11
N ILE A 259 -8.84 -21.17 9.23
CA ILE A 259 -9.70 -22.11 8.50
C ILE A 259 -9.10 -22.32 7.11
N GLU A 260 -8.87 -23.57 6.73
CA GLU A 260 -8.32 -23.98 5.45
C GLU A 260 -9.07 -25.18 4.88
N TYR A 261 -9.41 -25.14 3.61
CA TYR A 261 -10.17 -26.18 2.94
C TYR A 261 -9.32 -27.44 2.62
N ASP A 262 -8.09 -27.21 2.13
CA ASP A 262 -7.19 -28.28 1.71
C ASP A 262 -6.53 -28.97 2.90
N LYS A 263 -6.78 -30.29 3.03
CA LYS A 263 -6.25 -31.11 4.13
C LYS A 263 -4.72 -31.11 4.19
N ARG A 264 -4.04 -31.23 3.03
CA ARG A 264 -2.55 -31.24 2.98
C ARG A 264 -2.00 -29.89 3.43
N ARG A 265 -2.70 -28.82 3.06
CA ARG A 265 -2.32 -27.48 3.50
C ARG A 265 -2.51 -27.31 5.01
N CYS A 266 -3.59 -27.84 5.60
CA CYS A 266 -3.79 -27.88 7.07
C CYS A 266 -2.63 -28.59 7.77
N GLU A 267 -2.18 -29.74 7.26
CA GLU A 267 -1.03 -30.47 7.80
C GLU A 267 0.25 -29.63 7.77
N ILE A 268 0.51 -28.90 6.67
CA ILE A 268 1.66 -27.98 6.57
C ILE A 268 1.52 -26.84 7.57
N LEU A 269 0.35 -26.21 7.69
CA LEU A 269 0.09 -25.14 8.64
C LEU A 269 0.36 -25.58 10.07
N SER A 270 -0.15 -26.77 10.46
CA SER A 270 0.03 -27.32 11.81
C SER A 270 1.48 -27.63 12.18
N THR A 271 2.36 -27.81 11.17
CA THR A 271 3.81 -27.95 11.42
C THR A 271 4.57 -26.63 11.47
N ARG A 272 3.98 -25.54 10.96
CA ARG A 272 4.64 -24.23 10.83
C ARG A 272 4.14 -23.17 11.81
N LEU A 273 3.01 -23.41 12.45
CA LEU A 273 2.39 -22.54 13.44
C LEU A 273 2.51 -23.16 14.83
N ASP A 274 2.91 -22.36 15.81
CA ASP A 274 3.20 -22.81 17.17
C ASP A 274 1.95 -22.73 18.09
N ARG A 275 1.09 -21.73 17.89
CA ARG A 275 -0.05 -21.41 18.79
C ARG A 275 -1.38 -21.28 18.09
N ALA A 276 -1.39 -20.98 16.80
CA ALA A 276 -2.62 -20.80 16.05
C ALA A 276 -3.35 -22.15 15.89
N LEU A 277 -4.66 -22.16 16.11
CA LEU A 277 -5.50 -23.32 15.88
C LEU A 277 -5.81 -23.43 14.37
N VAL A 278 -5.46 -24.57 13.77
CA VAL A 278 -5.75 -24.85 12.36
C VAL A 278 -7.00 -25.73 12.28
N LEU A 279 -7.99 -25.28 11.53
CA LEU A 279 -9.29 -25.91 11.32
C LEU A 279 -9.44 -26.29 9.85
N GLN A 280 -9.76 -27.54 9.57
CA GLN A 280 -10.09 -27.96 8.20
C GLN A 280 -11.57 -27.72 7.94
N GLY A 281 -11.89 -26.93 6.91
CA GLY A 281 -13.27 -26.70 6.49
C GLY A 281 -13.45 -25.62 5.46
N ASP A 282 -14.70 -25.43 5.06
CA ASP A 282 -15.12 -24.37 4.15
C ASP A 282 -15.38 -23.09 4.94
N VAL A 283 -14.76 -21.98 4.51
CA VAL A 283 -14.90 -20.67 5.16
C VAL A 283 -16.29 -20.04 4.99
N THR A 284 -17.13 -20.63 4.13
CA THR A 284 -18.53 -20.23 3.92
C THR A 284 -19.54 -21.16 4.63
N ASP A 285 -19.06 -22.15 5.37
CA ASP A 285 -19.91 -23.04 6.19
C ASP A 285 -20.32 -22.34 7.50
N GLU A 286 -21.62 -21.98 7.58
CA GLU A 286 -22.21 -21.31 8.74
C GLU A 286 -22.10 -22.16 10.00
N GLY A 287 -22.27 -23.49 9.91
CA GLY A 287 -22.16 -24.41 11.04
C GLY A 287 -20.75 -24.47 11.61
N LEU A 288 -19.73 -24.46 10.76
CA LEU A 288 -18.33 -24.41 11.19
C LEU A 288 -18.03 -23.05 11.88
N LEU A 289 -18.46 -21.95 11.30
CA LEU A 289 -18.22 -20.61 11.88
C LEU A 289 -18.91 -20.45 13.24
N GLU A 290 -20.13 -21.00 13.40
CA GLU A 290 -20.85 -20.99 14.66
C GLU A 290 -20.16 -21.87 15.71
N ALA A 291 -19.79 -23.10 15.36
CA ALA A 291 -19.08 -24.02 16.26
C ALA A 291 -17.73 -23.43 16.74
N GLU A 292 -17.10 -22.63 15.92
CA GLU A 292 -15.83 -21.98 16.23
C GLU A 292 -15.99 -20.59 16.83
N ASN A 293 -17.20 -20.20 17.22
CA ASN A 293 -17.54 -18.95 17.89
C ASN A 293 -17.08 -17.70 17.11
N VAL A 294 -17.45 -17.59 15.84
CA VAL A 294 -17.13 -16.42 15.02
C VAL A 294 -17.67 -15.12 15.61
N SER A 295 -18.77 -15.16 16.35
CA SER A 295 -19.37 -14.01 17.06
C SER A 295 -18.47 -13.38 18.11
N ASP A 296 -17.52 -14.15 18.65
CA ASP A 296 -16.56 -13.70 19.64
C ASP A 296 -15.28 -13.12 19.02
N MET A 297 -15.16 -13.16 17.68
CA MET A 297 -13.96 -12.67 17.00
C MET A 297 -13.94 -11.15 16.90
N ASP A 298 -12.85 -10.58 17.32
CA ASP A 298 -12.60 -9.13 17.18
C ASP A 298 -12.31 -8.78 15.72
N LEU A 299 -11.66 -9.72 14.98
CA LEU A 299 -11.34 -9.55 13.58
C LEU A 299 -11.47 -10.88 12.82
N PHE A 300 -12.18 -10.84 11.70
CA PHE A 300 -12.23 -11.91 10.71
C PHE A 300 -11.52 -11.44 9.44
N VAL A 301 -10.54 -12.21 8.93
CA VAL A 301 -9.70 -11.85 7.79
C VAL A 301 -9.81 -12.93 6.72
N ALA A 302 -10.43 -12.62 5.59
CA ALA A 302 -10.55 -13.54 4.47
C ALA A 302 -9.44 -13.27 3.42
N VAL A 303 -8.55 -14.25 3.24
CA VAL A 303 -7.35 -14.17 2.39
C VAL A 303 -7.17 -15.43 1.53
N THR A 304 -8.27 -16.00 1.05
CA THR A 304 -8.24 -17.10 0.09
C THR A 304 -7.87 -16.61 -1.31
N ASN A 305 -7.74 -17.53 -2.26
CA ASN A 305 -7.46 -17.19 -3.67
C ASN A 305 -8.71 -16.74 -4.44
N ASP A 306 -9.89 -16.84 -3.84
CA ASP A 306 -11.19 -16.63 -4.46
C ASP A 306 -11.87 -15.41 -3.85
N ASP A 307 -12.11 -14.39 -4.68
CA ASP A 307 -12.71 -13.12 -4.24
C ASP A 307 -14.13 -13.31 -3.74
N GLU A 308 -14.91 -14.18 -4.40
CA GLU A 308 -16.30 -14.48 -4.05
C GLU A 308 -16.37 -15.14 -2.66
N ASN A 309 -15.51 -16.13 -2.40
CA ASN A 309 -15.42 -16.77 -1.10
C ASN A 309 -14.96 -15.78 -0.01
N ASN A 310 -14.02 -14.90 -0.31
CA ASN A 310 -13.57 -13.88 0.63
C ASN A 310 -14.69 -12.90 0.99
N ILE A 311 -15.48 -12.47 0.00
CA ILE A 311 -16.61 -11.59 0.19
C ILE A 311 -17.70 -12.29 1.00
N MET A 312 -18.11 -13.49 0.57
CA MET A 312 -19.20 -14.22 1.20
C MET A 312 -18.89 -14.62 2.63
N SER A 313 -17.68 -15.12 2.92
CA SER A 313 -17.28 -15.46 4.27
C SER A 313 -17.20 -14.23 5.19
N CYS A 314 -16.72 -13.08 4.69
CA CYS A 314 -16.75 -11.83 5.46
C CYS A 314 -18.17 -11.34 5.76
N LEU A 315 -19.09 -11.39 4.78
CA LEU A 315 -20.49 -11.02 4.98
C LEU A 315 -21.16 -11.94 5.99
N LEU A 316 -20.90 -13.24 5.89
CA LEU A 316 -21.41 -14.25 6.81
C LEU A 316 -20.88 -14.03 8.22
N ALA A 317 -19.57 -13.90 8.39
CA ALA A 317 -18.94 -13.65 9.70
C ALA A 317 -19.47 -12.35 10.34
N LYS A 318 -19.66 -11.28 9.53
CA LYS A 318 -20.22 -10.01 10.01
C LYS A 318 -21.66 -10.16 10.48
N ARG A 319 -22.50 -10.88 9.71
CA ARG A 319 -23.89 -11.19 10.08
C ARG A 319 -23.95 -12.01 11.37
N MET A 320 -23.03 -12.96 11.56
CA MET A 320 -22.95 -13.82 12.74
C MET A 320 -22.36 -13.12 13.97
N GLY A 321 -21.88 -11.87 13.87
CA GLY A 321 -21.46 -11.07 15.00
C GLY A 321 -19.97 -10.78 15.11
N ALA A 322 -19.13 -11.19 14.14
CA ALA A 322 -17.73 -10.76 14.11
C ALA A 322 -17.67 -9.23 14.13
N ARG A 323 -16.86 -8.69 15.05
CA ARG A 323 -16.83 -7.23 15.26
C ARG A 323 -16.38 -6.48 14.02
N ARG A 324 -15.35 -6.99 13.31
CA ARG A 324 -14.77 -6.39 12.13
C ARG A 324 -14.36 -7.45 11.12
N VAL A 325 -14.47 -7.12 9.84
CA VAL A 325 -14.12 -8.02 8.74
C VAL A 325 -13.21 -7.34 7.72
N VAL A 326 -12.20 -8.09 7.25
CA VAL A 326 -11.25 -7.66 6.21
C VAL A 326 -11.26 -8.68 5.10
N ALA A 327 -11.50 -8.25 3.87
CA ALA A 327 -11.51 -9.11 2.69
C ALA A 327 -10.37 -8.77 1.73
N LEU A 328 -9.61 -9.80 1.32
CA LEU A 328 -8.70 -9.71 0.19
C LEU A 328 -9.51 -9.76 -1.11
N ILE A 329 -9.35 -8.75 -1.96
CA ILE A 329 -10.07 -8.63 -3.22
C ILE A 329 -9.09 -8.28 -4.33
N ASN A 330 -9.02 -9.16 -5.31
CA ASN A 330 -8.13 -9.02 -6.45
C ASN A 330 -8.77 -8.20 -7.58
N ARG A 331 -10.08 -8.38 -7.81
CA ARG A 331 -10.82 -7.71 -8.89
C ARG A 331 -11.26 -6.32 -8.46
N ARG A 332 -10.77 -5.29 -9.14
CA ARG A 332 -11.11 -3.89 -8.85
C ARG A 332 -12.61 -3.64 -8.89
N SER A 333 -13.33 -4.22 -9.85
CA SER A 333 -14.79 -4.09 -9.97
C SER A 333 -15.56 -4.53 -8.71
N TYR A 334 -15.05 -5.53 -7.97
CA TYR A 334 -15.69 -6.00 -6.74
C TYR A 334 -15.44 -5.04 -5.58
N VAL A 335 -14.26 -4.40 -5.55
CA VAL A 335 -13.95 -3.38 -4.55
C VAL A 335 -14.94 -2.21 -4.63
N ASP A 336 -15.33 -1.82 -5.85
CA ASP A 336 -16.27 -0.72 -6.08
C ASP A 336 -17.71 -1.09 -5.66
N LEU A 337 -18.10 -2.37 -5.82
CA LEU A 337 -19.43 -2.87 -5.40
C LEU A 337 -19.58 -2.93 -3.86
N LEU A 338 -18.51 -3.15 -3.12
CA LEU A 338 -18.54 -3.33 -1.67
C LEU A 338 -18.59 -2.02 -0.86
N GLN A 339 -18.77 -0.89 -1.51
CA GLN A 339 -18.86 0.44 -0.86
C GLN A 339 -20.05 0.61 0.09
N ALA A 340 -21.03 -0.28 0.05
CA ALA A 340 -22.27 -0.19 0.83
C ALA A 340 -22.15 -0.54 2.33
N GLY A 341 -20.92 -0.72 2.88
CA GLY A 341 -20.71 -0.77 4.34
C GLY A 341 -20.85 -2.13 5.01
N GLN A 342 -21.00 -3.22 4.27
CA GLN A 342 -21.09 -4.57 4.86
C GLN A 342 -19.72 -5.20 5.13
N ILE A 343 -18.69 -4.82 4.37
CA ILE A 343 -17.29 -5.19 4.61
C ILE A 343 -16.55 -3.96 5.13
N ASP A 344 -15.91 -4.08 6.29
CA ASP A 344 -15.26 -2.95 6.93
C ASP A 344 -14.02 -2.49 6.13
N ILE A 345 -13.21 -3.44 5.63
CA ILE A 345 -12.01 -3.14 4.84
C ILE A 345 -11.85 -4.15 3.71
N ALA A 346 -11.66 -3.63 2.50
CA ALA A 346 -11.22 -4.39 1.33
C ALA A 346 -9.76 -4.06 1.02
N ILE A 347 -8.92 -5.09 0.91
CA ILE A 347 -7.48 -4.95 0.60
C ILE A 347 -7.16 -5.60 -0.74
N SER A 348 -6.24 -5.01 -1.51
CA SER A 348 -5.82 -5.53 -2.81
C SER A 348 -4.30 -5.69 -2.89
N PRO A 349 -3.79 -6.89 -3.24
CA PRO A 349 -2.37 -7.13 -3.45
C PRO A 349 -1.77 -6.22 -4.52
N ALA A 350 -2.51 -5.99 -5.59
CA ALA A 350 -2.07 -5.13 -6.67
C ALA A 350 -1.88 -3.70 -6.20
N GLN A 351 -2.85 -3.13 -5.48
CA GLN A 351 -2.75 -1.76 -4.98
C GLN A 351 -1.62 -1.58 -3.96
N ALA A 352 -1.41 -2.55 -3.08
CA ALA A 352 -0.32 -2.52 -2.12
C ALA A 352 1.06 -2.52 -2.82
N THR A 353 1.19 -3.29 -3.91
CA THR A 353 2.43 -3.39 -4.69
C THR A 353 2.70 -2.15 -5.54
N ILE A 354 1.65 -1.54 -6.12
CA ILE A 354 1.78 -0.37 -6.99
C ILE A 354 2.46 0.79 -6.25
N GLY A 355 2.12 1.05 -5.00
CA GLY A 355 2.73 2.14 -4.22
C GLY A 355 4.25 2.01 -4.13
N THR A 356 4.74 0.81 -3.83
CA THR A 356 6.19 0.52 -3.75
C THR A 356 6.87 0.68 -5.11
N LEU A 357 6.22 0.22 -6.19
CA LEU A 357 6.73 0.36 -7.56
C LEU A 357 6.79 1.81 -8.01
N LEU A 358 5.72 2.57 -7.77
CA LEU A 358 5.65 3.98 -8.18
C LEU A 358 6.74 4.81 -7.51
N ALA A 359 7.11 4.53 -6.27
CA ALA A 359 8.22 5.23 -5.61
C ALA A 359 9.53 5.11 -6.39
N HIS A 360 9.78 3.98 -7.08
CA HIS A 360 10.99 3.76 -7.87
C HIS A 360 10.90 4.30 -9.30
N VAL A 361 9.69 4.46 -9.84
CA VAL A 361 9.47 5.03 -11.19
C VAL A 361 9.51 6.56 -11.15
N ARG A 362 9.16 7.15 -10.02
CA ARG A 362 9.02 8.61 -9.87
C ARG A 362 10.35 9.32 -9.72
N ARG A 363 10.39 10.56 -10.19
CA ARG A 363 11.55 11.46 -10.10
C ARG A 363 11.53 12.22 -8.76
N GLY A 364 12.65 12.90 -8.44
CA GLY A 364 12.71 13.80 -7.28
C GLY A 364 12.91 13.09 -5.95
N HIS A 365 13.63 11.95 -5.93
CA HIS A 365 13.93 11.18 -4.71
C HIS A 365 12.69 10.82 -3.89
N ILE A 366 11.61 10.42 -4.59
CA ILE A 366 10.39 9.91 -3.96
C ILE A 366 10.70 8.53 -3.37
N THR A 367 10.51 8.38 -2.07
CA THR A 367 10.80 7.14 -1.33
C THR A 367 9.55 6.32 -1.08
N GLN A 368 8.39 6.96 -0.97
CA GLN A 368 7.11 6.27 -0.76
C GLN A 368 5.98 6.96 -1.51
N VAL A 369 5.05 6.14 -1.99
CA VAL A 369 3.82 6.58 -2.64
C VAL A 369 2.66 5.76 -2.10
N HIS A 370 1.69 6.44 -1.52
CA HIS A 370 0.49 5.81 -1.00
C HIS A 370 -0.75 6.36 -1.68
N SER A 371 -1.53 5.45 -2.24
CA SER A 371 -2.84 5.78 -2.80
C SER A 371 -3.85 5.94 -1.66
N LEU A 372 -4.52 7.08 -1.62
CA LEU A 372 -5.58 7.36 -0.66
C LEU A 372 -6.92 7.14 -1.33
N ARG A 373 -7.84 6.54 -0.57
CA ARG A 373 -9.20 6.32 -1.03
C ARG A 373 -9.26 5.83 -2.48
N ARG A 374 -8.56 4.70 -2.75
CA ARG A 374 -8.56 3.98 -4.05
C ARG A 374 -8.06 4.81 -5.25
N GLY A 375 -7.13 5.73 -4.99
CA GLY A 375 -6.46 6.49 -6.04
C GLY A 375 -7.11 7.82 -6.40
N VAL A 376 -8.05 8.30 -5.59
CA VAL A 376 -8.60 9.67 -5.72
C VAL A 376 -7.56 10.71 -5.35
N ALA A 377 -6.75 10.43 -4.33
CA ALA A 377 -5.63 11.28 -3.89
C ALA A 377 -4.40 10.42 -3.62
N GLU A 378 -3.24 11.05 -3.49
CA GLU A 378 -1.99 10.38 -3.15
C GLU A 378 -1.26 11.12 -2.03
N ALA A 379 -0.58 10.35 -1.19
CA ALA A 379 0.39 10.84 -0.23
C ALA A 379 1.79 10.37 -0.66
N LEU A 380 2.71 11.31 -0.81
CA LEU A 380 4.08 11.08 -1.26
C LEU A 380 5.04 11.38 -0.12
N GLU A 381 6.12 10.61 -0.06
CA GLU A 381 7.30 10.97 0.74
C GLU A 381 8.46 11.25 -0.21
N ALA A 382 9.03 12.44 -0.10
CA ALA A 382 10.24 12.82 -0.82
C ALA A 382 11.36 13.12 0.19
N VAL A 383 12.54 12.57 -0.07
CA VAL A 383 13.76 12.96 0.66
C VAL A 383 14.42 14.10 -0.08
N VAL A 384 14.64 15.21 0.61
CA VAL A 384 15.15 16.43 0.01
C VAL A 384 16.67 16.44 0.03
N HIS A 385 17.29 16.53 -1.14
CA HIS A 385 18.76 16.59 -1.29
C HIS A 385 19.20 17.90 -1.92
N GLY A 386 20.50 18.19 -1.80
CA GLY A 386 21.11 19.38 -2.37
C GLY A 386 21.04 20.61 -1.47
N ASP A 387 21.16 21.77 -2.05
CA ASP A 387 21.16 23.08 -1.39
C ASP A 387 20.13 24.02 -2.03
N ARG A 388 20.15 25.30 -1.61
CA ARG A 388 19.18 26.31 -2.07
C ARG A 388 19.29 26.61 -3.56
N ASP A 389 20.44 26.37 -4.16
CA ASP A 389 20.72 26.68 -5.56
C ASP A 389 20.38 25.49 -6.48
N SER A 390 20.57 24.27 -5.99
CA SER A 390 20.34 23.04 -6.73
C SER A 390 18.94 22.45 -6.55
N CYS A 391 18.24 22.70 -5.41
CA CYS A 391 16.90 22.22 -5.13
C CYS A 391 15.91 23.36 -4.89
N ARG A 392 14.71 23.26 -5.46
CA ARG A 392 13.67 24.30 -5.36
C ARG A 392 13.04 24.42 -3.98
N CYS A 393 13.25 23.43 -3.10
CA CYS A 393 12.64 23.38 -1.77
C CYS A 393 13.62 23.74 -0.65
N VAL A 394 14.92 23.42 -0.78
CA VAL A 394 15.90 23.57 0.30
C VAL A 394 16.09 25.04 0.70
N GLY A 395 16.10 25.31 2.01
CA GLY A 395 16.31 26.64 2.58
C GLY A 395 15.15 27.62 2.36
N ARG A 396 13.99 27.15 1.86
CA ARG A 396 12.80 27.95 1.63
C ARG A 396 11.72 27.64 2.66
N LYS A 397 10.94 28.64 3.02
CA LYS A 397 9.70 28.46 3.76
C LYS A 397 8.66 27.81 2.85
N ILE A 398 7.72 27.07 3.43
CA ILE A 398 6.64 26.42 2.68
C ILE A 398 5.84 27.44 1.86
N GLU A 399 5.58 28.62 2.39
CA GLU A 399 4.89 29.71 1.67
C GLU A 399 5.65 30.23 0.42
N GLU A 400 6.97 30.02 0.36
CA GLU A 400 7.84 30.42 -0.74
C GLU A 400 7.97 29.33 -1.82
N ILE A 401 7.49 28.10 -1.55
CA ILE A 401 7.54 26.99 -2.48
C ILE A 401 6.30 27.03 -3.39
N ASP A 402 6.53 27.06 -4.71
CA ASP A 402 5.46 27.12 -5.72
C ASP A 402 4.72 25.76 -5.85
N LEU A 403 3.94 25.43 -4.83
CA LEU A 403 3.11 24.23 -4.83
C LEU A 403 1.88 24.44 -5.73
N PRO A 404 1.57 23.47 -6.62
CA PRO A 404 0.36 23.55 -7.44
C PRO A 404 -0.90 23.50 -6.58
N LYS A 405 -1.96 24.22 -6.99
CA LYS A 405 -3.28 24.13 -6.31
C LYS A 405 -3.76 22.67 -6.31
N GLY A 406 -4.04 22.14 -5.13
CA GLY A 406 -4.37 20.72 -4.94
C GLY A 406 -3.21 19.86 -4.45
N ALA A 407 -2.01 20.44 -4.23
CA ALA A 407 -0.92 19.81 -3.50
C ALA A 407 -0.62 20.60 -2.23
N ALA A 408 -0.25 19.89 -1.15
CA ALA A 408 0.11 20.51 0.12
C ALA A 408 1.20 19.69 0.82
N ILE A 409 2.22 20.36 1.35
CA ILE A 409 3.16 19.74 2.28
C ILE A 409 2.44 19.63 3.63
N ALA A 410 2.31 18.41 4.13
CA ALA A 410 1.57 18.14 5.37
C ALA A 410 2.49 18.08 6.59
N ALA A 411 3.64 17.43 6.46
CA ALA A 411 4.63 17.34 7.52
C ALA A 411 6.05 17.20 6.94
N ILE A 412 7.01 17.44 7.81
CA ILE A 412 8.43 17.20 7.56
C ILE A 412 8.93 16.31 8.69
N VAL A 413 9.68 15.25 8.36
CA VAL A 413 10.39 14.46 9.35
C VAL A 413 11.88 14.76 9.23
N ARG A 414 12.43 15.39 10.26
CA ARG A 414 13.82 15.81 10.37
C ARG A 414 14.50 14.99 11.45
N GLY A 415 15.40 14.09 11.04
CA GLY A 415 15.95 13.11 11.96
C GLY A 415 14.84 12.28 12.63
N ASN A 416 14.68 12.43 13.94
CA ASN A 416 13.62 11.73 14.69
C ASN A 416 12.39 12.62 15.01
N LYS A 417 12.38 13.86 14.58
CA LYS A 417 11.32 14.80 14.90
C LYS A 417 10.32 14.93 13.76
N VAL A 418 9.05 14.70 14.04
CA VAL A 418 7.93 15.00 13.13
C VAL A 418 7.49 16.44 13.38
N ILE A 419 7.40 17.24 12.34
CA ILE A 419 7.06 18.66 12.35
C ILE A 419 5.86 18.86 11.42
N MET A 420 4.72 19.27 11.93
CA MET A 420 3.60 19.62 11.07
C MET A 420 3.94 20.88 10.27
N ALA A 421 3.68 20.82 8.98
CA ALA A 421 4.07 21.87 8.07
C ALA A 421 3.18 23.11 8.19
N HIS A 422 3.76 24.24 8.56
CA HIS A 422 3.12 25.55 8.57
C HIS A 422 3.77 26.44 7.52
N HIS A 423 3.11 27.54 7.13
CA HIS A 423 3.58 28.48 6.11
C HIS A 423 5.02 28.96 6.35
N ASN A 424 5.44 29.14 7.60
CA ASN A 424 6.76 29.59 8.02
C ASN A 424 7.78 28.46 8.25
N THR A 425 7.40 27.20 8.09
CA THR A 425 8.31 26.06 8.26
C THR A 425 9.32 26.05 7.11
N VAL A 426 10.62 25.96 7.43
CA VAL A 426 11.71 25.93 6.47
C VAL A 426 12.11 24.48 6.18
N VAL A 427 12.15 24.10 4.90
CA VAL A 427 12.63 22.81 4.43
C VAL A 427 14.16 22.79 4.44
N GLN A 428 14.78 21.72 4.92
CA GLN A 428 16.22 21.52 4.97
C GLN A 428 16.62 20.29 4.15
N ALA A 429 17.91 20.23 3.79
CA ALA A 429 18.43 18.99 3.20
C ALA A 429 18.27 17.82 4.16
N GLU A 430 18.07 16.62 3.63
CA GLU A 430 17.80 15.35 4.34
C GLU A 430 16.44 15.33 5.10
N ASP A 431 15.57 16.32 4.89
CA ASP A 431 14.19 16.24 5.37
C ASP A 431 13.40 15.22 4.55
N HIS A 432 12.62 14.40 5.24
CA HIS A 432 11.55 13.61 4.63
C HIS A 432 10.29 14.46 4.58
N VAL A 433 9.90 14.88 3.40
CA VAL A 433 8.75 15.76 3.19
C VAL A 433 7.55 14.97 2.76
N ILE A 434 6.46 15.04 3.54
CA ILE A 434 5.20 14.33 3.24
C ILE A 434 4.27 15.29 2.53
N VAL A 435 3.92 14.95 1.28
CA VAL A 435 3.10 15.77 0.39
C VAL A 435 1.78 15.07 0.07
N PHE A 436 0.68 15.80 0.18
CA PHE A 436 -0.63 15.37 -0.30
C PHE A 436 -0.92 15.94 -1.66
N VAL A 437 -1.46 15.12 -2.56
CA VAL A 437 -1.84 15.49 -3.91
C VAL A 437 -3.25 15.00 -4.19
N THR A 438 -4.17 15.91 -4.48
CA THR A 438 -5.59 15.59 -4.71
C THR A 438 -5.90 15.20 -6.16
N ASP A 439 -4.99 15.47 -7.11
CA ASP A 439 -5.12 15.10 -8.52
C ASP A 439 -3.76 14.60 -9.04
N LYS A 440 -3.73 13.38 -9.56
CA LYS A 440 -2.54 12.75 -10.13
C LYS A 440 -1.88 13.56 -11.25
N LYS A 441 -2.63 14.37 -11.97
CA LYS A 441 -2.10 15.27 -13.02
C LYS A 441 -1.12 16.31 -12.47
N LEU A 442 -1.14 16.57 -11.17
CA LEU A 442 -0.23 17.51 -10.51
C LEU A 442 1.12 16.88 -10.14
N LEU A 443 1.21 15.55 -10.12
CA LEU A 443 2.41 14.82 -9.70
C LEU A 443 3.69 15.25 -10.40
N PRO A 444 3.75 15.40 -11.74
CA PRO A 444 4.98 15.81 -12.41
C PRO A 444 5.46 17.21 -12.00
N LYS A 445 4.54 18.08 -11.57
CA LYS A 445 4.89 19.41 -11.06
C LYS A 445 5.42 19.33 -9.63
N VAL A 446 4.85 18.45 -8.81
CA VAL A 446 5.30 18.21 -7.42
C VAL A 446 6.67 17.56 -7.42
N GLU A 447 6.90 16.54 -8.24
CA GLU A 447 8.20 15.85 -8.36
C GLU A 447 9.35 16.82 -8.72
N LYS A 448 9.10 17.73 -9.67
CA LYS A 448 10.09 18.76 -10.07
C LYS A 448 10.53 19.68 -8.94
N LEU A 449 9.76 19.80 -7.85
CA LEU A 449 10.16 20.62 -6.70
C LEU A 449 11.27 19.94 -5.89
N PHE A 450 11.33 18.60 -5.93
CA PHE A 450 12.28 17.78 -5.19
C PHE A 450 13.43 17.25 -6.07
N GLU A 451 13.43 17.54 -7.37
CA GLU A 451 14.56 17.24 -8.26
C GLU A 451 15.77 18.13 -7.92
N VAL A 452 16.95 17.50 -7.87
CA VAL A 452 18.22 18.21 -7.76
C VAL A 452 18.71 18.52 -9.18
N SER A 453 18.85 19.80 -9.51
CA SER A 453 19.46 20.21 -10.76
C SER A 453 20.97 19.93 -10.71
N VAL A 454 21.45 19.01 -11.54
CA VAL A 454 22.90 18.84 -11.74
C VAL A 454 23.38 20.09 -12.46
N GLY A 455 24.03 20.98 -11.72
CA GLY A 455 24.71 22.12 -12.33
C GLY A 455 25.78 21.59 -13.29
N PHE A 456 25.70 21.92 -14.55
CA PHE A 456 26.86 21.77 -15.43
C PHE A 456 27.97 22.67 -14.87
N VAL A 457 29.00 22.04 -14.30
CA VAL A 457 30.30 22.65 -14.05
C VAL A 457 31.08 22.62 -15.35
#